data_9c49291885656a5ec2c64f693d967cb8
#
_entry.id   9c49291885656a5ec2c64f693d967cb8
#
_cell.length_a   1.000
_cell.length_b   1.000
_cell.length_c   1.000
_cell.angle_alpha   90.00
_cell.angle_beta   90.00
_cell.angle_gamma   90.00
#
_symmetry.space_group_name_H-M   'P 1'
#
loop_
_entity.id
_entity.type
_entity.pdbx_description
1 polymer ?
#
loop_
_entity_poly.entity_id
_entity_poly.type
_entity_poly.pdbx_seq_one_letter_code
_entity_poly.pdbx_strand_id
1 'polypeptide(L)'
;MKLSHFLTGLLLLLVFLSISIGTSDFSWEKFFAFDQQTWLLFQESRLPRTISILLAASSMSMAGLLMQTITQNQFAAPSTVGTTEAAKLGMVLSLFVFPSASLTQKMLFAFGSSILFTLFFLAFMTIFSVKERWMLPLIGIIYSGIIGSVTEVIAYRFNLVQSMTAWTQGSFSMIQTHQYEWLFLGLIILIAVWKLSQTFTIMNLGKETSESLGISYSLLEKLALFLVALTTSVTMITVGGLPFLGVIVPNLIRKRYGDNLSQTKLMVALVGANLVLACDILSRVLIRPYELSVSLLLGIIGSLVFILLLWRGGRKDAV
;
A
#
# COMPACT_ATOMS: atom_id res chain seq x y z
N MET A 1 6.22 22.81 8.75
CA MET A 1 5.88 23.63 7.57
C MET A 1 6.94 23.55 6.46
N LYS A 2 8.22 23.84 6.68
CA LYS A 2 9.24 23.82 5.58
C LYS A 2 9.35 22.50 4.82
N LEU A 3 9.28 21.32 5.49
CA LEU A 3 9.40 20.03 4.82
C LEU A 3 8.15 19.68 4.00
N SER A 4 6.95 19.97 4.47
CA SER A 4 5.72 19.71 3.70
C SER A 4 5.69 20.49 2.38
N HIS A 5 6.09 21.77 2.40
CA HIS A 5 6.20 22.57 1.17
C HIS A 5 7.25 22.01 0.21
N PHE A 6 8.40 21.58 0.74
CA PHE A 6 9.44 20.92 -0.06
C PHE A 6 8.92 19.63 -0.71
N LEU A 7 8.26 18.75 0.07
CA LEU A 7 7.69 17.50 -0.43
C LEU A 7 6.59 17.73 -1.45
N THR A 8 5.78 18.78 -1.28
CA THR A 8 4.75 19.16 -2.27
C THR A 8 5.41 19.68 -3.55
N GLY A 9 6.43 20.53 -3.47
CA GLY A 9 7.18 20.99 -4.63
C GLY A 9 7.86 19.84 -5.37
N LEU A 10 8.47 18.89 -4.63
CA LEU A 10 9.05 17.69 -5.21
C LEU A 10 7.99 16.82 -5.88
N LEU A 11 6.80 16.69 -5.26
CA LEU A 11 5.68 15.94 -5.86
C LEU A 11 5.26 16.54 -7.20
N LEU A 12 5.09 17.83 -7.26
CA LEU A 12 4.71 18.53 -8.51
C LEU A 12 5.78 18.32 -9.60
N LEU A 13 7.05 18.41 -9.24
CA LEU A 13 8.15 18.13 -10.17
C LEU A 13 8.11 16.68 -10.67
N LEU A 14 7.95 15.70 -9.76
CA LEU A 14 7.89 14.28 -10.13
C LEU A 14 6.63 13.96 -10.95
N VAL A 15 5.50 14.57 -10.67
CA VAL A 15 4.27 14.46 -11.50
C VAL A 15 4.53 14.97 -12.91
N PHE A 16 5.15 16.14 -13.05
CA PHE A 16 5.52 16.69 -14.34
C PHE A 16 6.48 15.74 -15.10
N LEU A 17 7.50 15.21 -14.43
CA LEU A 17 8.44 14.24 -15.01
C LEU A 17 7.73 12.94 -15.37
N SER A 18 6.82 12.45 -14.53
CA SER A 18 6.06 11.21 -14.78
C SER A 18 5.19 11.31 -16.04
N ILE A 19 4.62 12.49 -16.32
CA ILE A 19 3.85 12.73 -17.54
C ILE A 19 4.78 12.84 -18.75
N SER A 20 5.92 13.52 -18.59
CA SER A 20 6.87 13.78 -19.68
C SER A 20 7.67 12.55 -20.12
N ILE A 21 8.10 11.70 -19.15
CA ILE A 21 8.97 10.56 -19.38
C ILE A 21 8.14 9.28 -19.59
N GLY A 22 8.40 8.55 -20.65
CA GLY A 22 7.80 7.24 -20.92
C GLY A 22 8.47 6.50 -22.04
N THR A 23 7.94 5.33 -22.38
CA THR A 23 8.41 4.50 -23.51
C THR A 23 7.98 5.06 -24.86
N SER A 24 6.84 5.75 -24.92
CA SER A 24 6.35 6.46 -26.11
C SER A 24 6.74 7.92 -26.05
N ASP A 25 7.08 8.49 -27.18
CA ASP A 25 7.47 9.89 -27.30
C ASP A 25 6.28 10.81 -27.03
N PHE A 26 6.41 11.63 -25.99
CA PHE A 26 5.45 12.65 -25.62
C PHE A 26 6.09 14.02 -25.81
N SER A 27 5.45 14.88 -26.59
CA SER A 27 5.91 16.27 -26.84
C SER A 27 4.91 17.26 -26.28
N TRP A 28 5.37 18.15 -25.42
CA TRP A 28 4.55 19.23 -24.89
C TRP A 28 4.09 20.20 -25.98
N GLU A 29 4.89 20.41 -27.04
CA GLU A 29 4.50 21.25 -28.18
C GLU A 29 3.27 20.69 -28.88
N LYS A 30 3.26 19.38 -29.18
CA LYS A 30 2.12 18.69 -29.79
C LYS A 30 0.90 18.65 -28.85
N PHE A 31 1.15 18.49 -27.55
CA PHE A 31 0.07 18.51 -26.54
C PHE A 31 -0.66 19.85 -26.54
N PHE A 32 0.07 20.98 -26.52
CA PHE A 32 -0.53 22.32 -26.58
C PHE A 32 -1.07 22.68 -27.97
N ALA A 33 -0.60 22.01 -29.03
CA ALA A 33 -1.18 22.10 -30.37
C ALA A 33 -2.45 21.27 -30.55
N PHE A 34 -2.94 20.59 -29.48
CA PHE A 34 -4.11 19.70 -29.51
C PHE A 34 -3.98 18.55 -30.52
N ASP A 35 -2.76 18.04 -30.73
CA ASP A 35 -2.54 16.87 -31.55
C ASP A 35 -3.28 15.66 -30.98
N GLN A 36 -4.14 15.05 -31.78
CA GLN A 36 -5.06 14.01 -31.34
C GLN A 36 -4.33 12.77 -30.76
N GLN A 37 -3.21 12.38 -31.32
CA GLN A 37 -2.44 11.22 -30.85
C GLN A 37 -1.79 11.51 -29.49
N THR A 38 -1.20 12.69 -29.33
CA THR A 38 -0.56 13.12 -28.08
C THR A 38 -1.61 13.29 -26.96
N TRP A 39 -2.79 13.79 -27.32
CA TRP A 39 -3.90 13.96 -26.38
C TRP A 39 -4.45 12.61 -25.90
N LEU A 40 -4.64 11.64 -26.81
CA LEU A 40 -5.04 10.28 -26.46
C LEU A 40 -3.99 9.61 -25.55
N LEU A 41 -2.70 9.72 -25.88
CA LEU A 41 -1.61 9.18 -25.05
C LEU A 41 -1.65 9.76 -23.63
N PHE A 42 -1.91 11.06 -23.49
CA PHE A 42 -2.04 11.72 -22.20
C PHE A 42 -3.22 11.16 -21.41
N GLN A 43 -4.42 11.10 -22.02
CA GLN A 43 -5.65 10.68 -21.34
C GLN A 43 -5.69 9.19 -21.00
N GLU A 44 -5.21 8.33 -21.89
CA GLU A 44 -5.35 6.88 -21.71
C GLU A 44 -4.16 6.21 -21.02
N SER A 45 -3.01 6.85 -20.99
CA SER A 45 -1.80 6.26 -20.41
C SER A 45 -1.16 7.11 -19.33
N ARG A 46 -0.79 8.36 -19.62
CA ARG A 46 0.02 9.18 -18.72
C ARG A 46 -0.72 9.61 -17.47
N LEU A 47 -1.91 10.14 -17.66
CA LEU A 47 -2.76 10.63 -16.56
C LEU A 47 -3.25 9.50 -15.66
N PRO A 48 -3.83 8.38 -16.19
CA PRO A 48 -4.23 7.24 -15.38
C PRO A 48 -3.08 6.66 -14.56
N ARG A 49 -1.90 6.48 -15.18
CA ARG A 49 -0.72 5.97 -14.50
C ARG A 49 -0.29 6.86 -13.34
N THR A 50 -0.18 8.17 -13.58
CA THR A 50 0.25 9.13 -12.56
C THR A 50 -0.75 9.21 -11.40
N ILE A 51 -2.06 9.27 -11.69
CA ILE A 51 -3.12 9.26 -10.67
C ILE A 51 -3.07 7.96 -9.86
N SER A 52 -2.91 6.83 -10.53
CA SER A 52 -2.81 5.51 -9.87
C SER A 52 -1.65 5.45 -8.88
N ILE A 53 -0.49 5.98 -9.27
CA ILE A 53 0.67 6.04 -8.38
C ILE A 53 0.36 6.89 -7.14
N LEU A 54 -0.21 8.08 -7.34
CA LEU A 54 -0.56 8.98 -6.24
C LEU A 54 -1.54 8.33 -5.26
N LEU A 55 -2.60 7.71 -5.77
CA LEU A 55 -3.63 7.07 -4.96
C LEU A 55 -3.10 5.83 -4.25
N ALA A 56 -2.49 4.90 -4.98
CA ALA A 56 -1.98 3.66 -4.42
C ALA A 56 -0.88 3.91 -3.38
N ALA A 57 0.09 4.77 -3.69
CA ALA A 57 1.22 5.03 -2.81
C ALA A 57 0.83 5.76 -1.53
N SER A 58 0.01 6.81 -1.62
CA SER A 58 -0.44 7.54 -0.44
C SER A 58 -1.36 6.70 0.44
N SER A 59 -2.31 5.96 -0.14
CA SER A 59 -3.23 5.11 0.62
C SER A 59 -2.53 3.93 1.28
N MET A 60 -1.58 3.25 0.60
CA MET A 60 -0.80 2.15 1.18
C MET A 60 0.16 2.62 2.28
N SER A 61 0.77 3.80 2.12
CA SER A 61 1.59 4.39 3.19
C SER A 61 0.75 4.71 4.43
N MET A 62 -0.48 5.17 4.22
CA MET A 62 -1.42 5.45 5.31
C MET A 62 -1.94 4.16 5.95
N ALA A 63 -2.19 3.11 5.15
CA ALA A 63 -2.53 1.79 5.65
C ALA A 63 -1.42 1.22 6.54
N GLY A 64 -0.15 1.40 6.15
CA GLY A 64 1.00 1.07 6.98
C GLY A 64 1.02 1.84 8.30
N LEU A 65 0.78 3.15 8.28
CA LEU A 65 0.70 3.98 9.48
C LEU A 65 -0.39 3.48 10.44
N LEU A 66 -1.59 3.15 9.93
CA LEU A 66 -2.67 2.58 10.74
C LEU A 66 -2.29 1.22 11.32
N MET A 67 -1.67 0.35 10.52
CA MET A 67 -1.19 -0.96 11.02
C MET A 67 -0.22 -0.80 12.17
N GLN A 68 0.78 0.07 12.04
CA GLN A 68 1.73 0.36 13.12
C GLN A 68 1.05 0.92 14.38
N THR A 69 0.01 1.74 14.20
CA THR A 69 -0.79 2.30 15.29
C THR A 69 -1.56 1.23 16.05
N ILE A 70 -2.27 0.34 15.34
CA ILE A 70 -3.09 -0.71 15.94
C ILE A 70 -2.22 -1.75 16.65
N THR A 71 -1.18 -2.20 15.97
CA THR A 71 -0.29 -3.25 16.49
C THR A 71 0.71 -2.71 17.50
N GLN A 72 0.84 -1.38 17.62
CA GLN A 72 1.87 -0.71 18.42
C GLN A 72 3.28 -1.21 18.10
N ASN A 73 3.49 -1.57 16.85
CA ASN A 73 4.74 -2.10 16.36
C ASN A 73 5.16 -1.35 15.08
N GLN A 74 6.34 -0.74 15.11
CA GLN A 74 6.89 0.04 13.99
C GLN A 74 7.17 -0.80 12.74
N PHE A 75 7.28 -2.11 12.87
CA PHE A 75 7.56 -3.02 11.75
C PHE A 75 6.30 -3.68 11.18
N ALA A 76 5.13 -3.37 11.73
CA ALA A 76 3.88 -3.86 11.19
C ALA A 76 3.55 -3.21 9.84
N ALA A 77 3.05 -4.03 8.93
CA ALA A 77 2.57 -3.62 7.61
C ALA A 77 1.22 -4.30 7.32
N PRO A 78 0.48 -3.86 6.32
CA PRO A 78 -0.73 -4.58 5.88
C PRO A 78 -0.50 -6.07 5.60
N SER A 79 0.67 -6.43 5.06
CA SER A 79 1.05 -7.83 4.80
C SER A 79 1.26 -8.66 6.06
N THR A 80 1.56 -8.06 7.22
CA THR A 80 1.82 -8.80 8.46
C THR A 80 0.57 -9.38 9.14
N VAL A 81 -0.63 -9.03 8.72
CA VAL A 81 -1.91 -9.63 9.19
C VAL A 81 -2.58 -10.48 8.11
N GLY A 82 -1.86 -10.83 7.06
CA GLY A 82 -2.34 -11.71 6.01
C GLY A 82 -3.29 -11.09 4.99
N THR A 83 -3.56 -9.78 5.05
CA THR A 83 -4.49 -9.13 4.11
C THR A 83 -4.06 -9.27 2.66
N THR A 84 -2.77 -9.18 2.37
CA THR A 84 -2.22 -9.34 1.03
C THR A 84 -2.37 -10.76 0.52
N GLU A 85 -2.03 -11.76 1.33
CA GLU A 85 -2.15 -13.18 0.96
C GLU A 85 -3.62 -13.59 0.82
N ALA A 86 -4.49 -13.07 1.68
CA ALA A 86 -5.92 -13.27 1.57
C ALA A 86 -6.51 -12.64 0.30
N ALA A 87 -6.03 -11.46 -0.13
CA ALA A 87 -6.42 -10.87 -1.40
C ALA A 87 -6.02 -11.76 -2.59
N LYS A 88 -4.80 -12.30 -2.59
CA LYS A 88 -4.32 -13.25 -3.61
C LYS A 88 -5.18 -14.51 -3.63
N LEU A 89 -5.50 -15.07 -2.47
CA LEU A 89 -6.40 -16.22 -2.35
C LEU A 89 -7.76 -15.91 -2.98
N GLY A 90 -8.35 -14.76 -2.67
CA GLY A 90 -9.60 -14.31 -3.26
C GLY A 90 -9.54 -14.22 -4.79
N MET A 91 -8.45 -13.67 -5.35
CA MET A 91 -8.26 -13.64 -6.80
C MET A 91 -8.22 -15.04 -7.42
N VAL A 92 -7.48 -15.96 -6.82
CA VAL A 92 -7.40 -17.35 -7.29
C VAL A 92 -8.76 -18.03 -7.20
N LEU A 93 -9.49 -17.85 -6.08
CA LEU A 93 -10.84 -18.39 -5.91
C LEU A 93 -11.84 -17.80 -6.92
N SER A 94 -11.68 -16.53 -7.30
CA SER A 94 -12.55 -15.93 -8.32
C SER A 94 -12.46 -16.62 -9.67
N LEU A 95 -11.26 -17.08 -10.07
CA LEU A 95 -11.05 -17.80 -11.32
C LEU A 95 -11.51 -19.25 -11.23
N PHE A 96 -11.51 -19.83 -10.02
CA PHE A 96 -12.08 -21.15 -9.79
C PHE A 96 -13.60 -21.15 -9.99
N VAL A 97 -14.28 -20.11 -9.46
CA VAL A 97 -15.73 -19.97 -9.56
C VAL A 97 -16.14 -19.45 -10.95
N PHE A 98 -15.37 -18.52 -11.50
CA PHE A 98 -15.61 -17.89 -12.80
C PHE A 98 -14.34 -17.96 -13.66
N PRO A 99 -14.18 -18.93 -14.57
CA PRO A 99 -12.96 -19.07 -15.38
C PRO A 99 -12.60 -17.83 -16.20
N SER A 100 -13.61 -17.02 -16.57
CA SER A 100 -13.45 -15.72 -17.24
C SER A 100 -13.78 -14.54 -16.35
N ALA A 101 -13.37 -14.60 -15.05
CA ALA A 101 -13.67 -13.55 -14.08
C ALA A 101 -13.24 -12.16 -14.57
N SER A 102 -14.18 -11.24 -14.58
CA SER A 102 -13.93 -9.82 -14.84
C SER A 102 -13.05 -9.20 -13.73
N LEU A 103 -12.46 -8.04 -14.00
CA LEU A 103 -11.67 -7.31 -12.99
C LEU A 103 -12.49 -7.04 -11.72
N THR A 104 -13.75 -6.62 -11.88
CA THR A 104 -14.69 -6.38 -10.78
C THR A 104 -14.95 -7.62 -9.94
N GLN A 105 -15.14 -8.79 -10.57
CA GLN A 105 -15.32 -10.05 -9.86
C GLN A 105 -14.08 -10.42 -9.05
N LYS A 106 -12.88 -10.31 -9.64
CA LYS A 106 -11.61 -10.52 -8.93
C LYS A 106 -11.48 -9.58 -7.73
N MET A 107 -11.85 -8.31 -7.89
CA MET A 107 -11.84 -7.31 -6.80
C MET A 107 -12.79 -7.68 -5.66
N LEU A 108 -14.02 -8.08 -5.97
CA LEU A 108 -15.00 -8.45 -4.95
C LEU A 108 -14.54 -9.68 -4.16
N PHE A 109 -14.00 -10.70 -4.84
CA PHE A 109 -13.46 -11.89 -4.19
C PHE A 109 -12.23 -11.58 -3.34
N ALA A 110 -11.29 -10.78 -3.86
CA ALA A 110 -10.10 -10.40 -3.12
C ALA A 110 -10.43 -9.54 -1.89
N PHE A 111 -11.35 -8.59 -2.03
CA PHE A 111 -11.81 -7.76 -0.92
C PHE A 111 -12.56 -8.59 0.12
N GLY A 112 -13.52 -9.41 -0.31
CA GLY A 112 -14.27 -10.29 0.58
C GLY A 112 -13.36 -11.27 1.33
N SER A 113 -12.40 -11.89 0.63
CA SER A 113 -11.38 -12.76 1.21
C SER A 113 -10.50 -12.01 2.21
N SER A 114 -10.00 -10.82 1.86
CA SER A 114 -9.20 -9.99 2.78
C SER A 114 -9.94 -9.65 4.05
N ILE A 115 -11.20 -9.22 3.96
CA ILE A 115 -12.01 -8.91 5.13
C ILE A 115 -12.24 -10.19 5.96
N LEU A 116 -12.66 -11.27 5.33
CA LEU A 116 -12.95 -12.53 6.01
C LEU A 116 -11.74 -13.02 6.81
N PHE A 117 -10.59 -13.13 6.16
CA PHE A 117 -9.37 -13.60 6.81
C PHE A 117 -8.82 -12.59 7.84
N THR A 118 -9.02 -11.30 7.65
CA THR A 118 -8.68 -10.29 8.67
C THR A 118 -9.59 -10.44 9.90
N LEU A 119 -10.89 -10.69 9.73
CA LEU A 119 -11.80 -10.97 10.83
C LEU A 119 -11.45 -12.28 11.56
N PHE A 120 -11.08 -13.33 10.81
CA PHE A 120 -10.56 -14.56 11.42
C PHE A 120 -9.29 -14.32 12.22
N PHE A 121 -8.35 -13.54 11.71
CA PHE A 121 -7.15 -13.17 12.45
C PHE A 121 -7.47 -12.45 13.76
N LEU A 122 -8.40 -11.47 13.72
CA LEU A 122 -8.85 -10.77 14.93
C LEU A 122 -9.54 -11.70 15.92
N ALA A 123 -10.45 -12.57 15.45
CA ALA A 123 -11.12 -13.54 16.29
C ALA A 123 -10.09 -14.49 16.95
N PHE A 124 -9.12 -14.96 16.18
CA PHE A 124 -8.03 -15.79 16.69
C PHE A 124 -7.25 -15.08 17.80
N MET A 125 -6.87 -13.82 17.57
CA MET A 125 -6.14 -13.00 18.55
C MET A 125 -6.92 -12.80 19.84
N THR A 126 -8.26 -12.62 19.76
CA THR A 126 -9.12 -12.47 20.94
C THR A 126 -9.30 -13.77 21.72
N ILE A 127 -9.49 -14.91 21.02
CA ILE A 127 -9.69 -16.23 21.65
C ILE A 127 -8.42 -16.66 22.40
N PHE A 128 -7.26 -16.51 21.79
CA PHE A 128 -5.98 -16.94 22.38
C PHE A 128 -5.40 -15.91 23.36
N SER A 129 -6.11 -14.80 23.63
CA SER A 129 -5.73 -13.79 24.62
C SER A 129 -4.24 -13.40 24.52
N VAL A 130 -3.76 -13.12 23.31
CA VAL A 130 -2.35 -12.76 23.09
C VAL A 130 -2.06 -11.46 23.85
N LYS A 131 -1.41 -11.61 25.01
CA LYS A 131 -1.11 -10.52 25.93
C LYS A 131 0.04 -9.64 25.44
N GLU A 132 0.99 -10.27 24.78
CA GLU A 132 2.23 -9.63 24.34
C GLU A 132 2.10 -9.06 22.92
N ARG A 133 2.06 -7.74 22.79
CA ARG A 133 1.86 -7.05 21.50
C ARG A 133 2.94 -7.33 20.47
N TRP A 134 4.17 -7.63 20.90
CA TRP A 134 5.26 -8.00 19.99
C TRP A 134 5.04 -9.34 19.27
N MET A 135 4.22 -10.23 19.82
CA MET A 135 3.85 -11.50 19.19
C MET A 135 2.89 -11.32 18.01
N LEU A 136 2.17 -10.22 17.94
CA LEU A 136 1.14 -9.97 16.92
C LEU A 136 1.73 -10.02 15.50
N PRO A 137 2.85 -9.35 15.17
CA PRO A 137 3.47 -9.49 13.85
C PRO A 137 3.99 -10.90 13.57
N LEU A 138 4.53 -11.61 14.59
CA LEU A 138 5.02 -12.98 14.42
C LEU A 138 3.89 -13.94 14.07
N ILE A 139 2.80 -13.89 14.82
CA ILE A 139 1.59 -14.70 14.54
C ILE A 139 1.03 -14.32 13.15
N GLY A 140 1.03 -13.04 12.81
CA GLY A 140 0.58 -12.56 11.51
C GLY A 140 1.43 -13.10 10.36
N ILE A 141 2.75 -13.17 10.49
CA ILE A 141 3.64 -13.77 9.48
C ILE A 141 3.34 -15.25 9.30
N ILE A 142 3.17 -16.01 10.38
CA ILE A 142 2.81 -17.44 10.32
C ILE A 142 1.45 -17.61 9.66
N TYR A 143 0.47 -16.82 10.07
CA TYR A 143 -0.87 -16.80 9.49
C TYR A 143 -0.87 -16.48 7.99
N SER A 144 -0.12 -15.45 7.60
CA SER A 144 0.09 -15.08 6.19
C SER A 144 0.75 -16.22 5.41
N GLY A 145 1.75 -16.87 6.00
CA GLY A 145 2.43 -18.02 5.40
C GLY A 145 1.49 -19.18 5.14
N ILE A 146 0.59 -19.48 6.07
CA ILE A 146 -0.42 -20.55 5.90
C ILE A 146 -1.36 -20.19 4.73
N ILE A 147 -1.90 -18.97 4.69
CA ILE A 147 -2.79 -18.54 3.60
C ILE A 147 -2.04 -18.57 2.26
N GLY A 148 -0.80 -18.07 2.23
CA GLY A 148 0.05 -18.08 1.04
C GLY A 148 0.29 -19.48 0.51
N SER A 149 0.67 -20.43 1.37
CA SER A 149 0.90 -21.81 1.00
C SER A 149 -0.37 -22.49 0.45
N VAL A 150 -1.53 -22.26 1.06
CA VAL A 150 -2.82 -22.75 0.54
C VAL A 150 -3.10 -22.15 -0.83
N THR A 151 -2.86 -20.86 -1.00
CA THR A 151 -3.06 -20.15 -2.27
C THR A 151 -2.16 -20.73 -3.37
N GLU A 152 -0.89 -20.98 -3.06
CA GLU A 152 0.07 -21.57 -4.00
C GLU A 152 -0.31 -22.99 -4.43
N VAL A 153 -0.75 -23.84 -3.48
CA VAL A 153 -1.23 -25.20 -3.79
C VAL A 153 -2.43 -25.15 -4.74
N ILE A 154 -3.40 -24.27 -4.48
CA ILE A 154 -4.56 -24.09 -5.35
C ILE A 154 -4.10 -23.57 -6.73
N ALA A 155 -3.27 -22.54 -6.77
CA ALA A 155 -2.76 -21.96 -8.01
C ALA A 155 -1.97 -22.97 -8.84
N TYR A 156 -1.16 -23.82 -8.20
CA TYR A 156 -0.43 -24.89 -8.85
C TYR A 156 -1.38 -25.93 -9.46
N ARG A 157 -2.38 -26.38 -8.70
CA ARG A 157 -3.36 -27.37 -9.16
C ARG A 157 -4.13 -26.93 -10.40
N PHE A 158 -4.40 -25.63 -10.52
CA PHE A 158 -5.17 -25.04 -11.63
C PHE A 158 -4.31 -24.36 -12.70
N ASN A 159 -2.98 -24.53 -12.67
CA ASN A 159 -2.02 -23.89 -13.58
C ASN A 159 -2.10 -22.35 -13.59
N LEU A 160 -2.42 -21.74 -12.45
CA LEU A 160 -2.56 -20.29 -12.28
C LEU A 160 -1.30 -19.61 -11.72
N VAL A 161 -0.21 -20.35 -11.50
CA VAL A 161 1.02 -19.84 -10.85
C VAL A 161 1.61 -18.67 -11.62
N GLN A 162 1.70 -18.76 -12.95
CA GLN A 162 2.21 -17.65 -13.78
C GLN A 162 1.31 -16.42 -13.70
N SER A 163 0.00 -16.62 -13.78
CA SER A 163 -0.97 -15.53 -13.65
C SER A 163 -0.88 -14.87 -12.27
N MET A 164 -0.80 -15.68 -11.21
CA MET A 164 -0.65 -15.18 -9.85
C MET A 164 0.64 -14.35 -9.69
N THR A 165 1.75 -14.82 -10.23
CA THR A 165 3.02 -14.08 -10.23
C THR A 165 2.89 -12.74 -10.95
N ALA A 166 2.27 -12.72 -12.11
CA ALA A 166 2.03 -11.48 -12.87
C ALA A 166 1.16 -10.48 -12.09
N TRP A 167 0.10 -10.94 -11.40
CA TRP A 167 -0.78 -10.07 -10.61
C TRP A 167 -0.13 -9.54 -9.33
N THR A 168 0.82 -10.28 -8.77
CA THR A 168 1.52 -9.87 -7.54
C THR A 168 2.67 -8.91 -7.80
N GLN A 169 3.17 -8.88 -9.03
CA GLN A 169 4.22 -7.98 -9.45
C GLN A 169 3.68 -6.55 -9.56
N GLY A 170 4.10 -5.67 -8.65
CA GLY A 170 3.67 -4.27 -8.65
C GLY A 170 4.22 -3.52 -9.85
N SER A 171 3.32 -3.14 -10.76
CA SER A 171 3.65 -2.37 -11.97
C SER A 171 2.50 -1.44 -12.33
N PHE A 172 2.86 -0.26 -12.83
CA PHE A 172 1.89 0.72 -13.32
C PHE A 172 1.83 0.76 -14.86
N SER A 173 2.56 -0.13 -15.55
CA SER A 173 2.65 -0.14 -17.03
C SER A 173 1.36 -0.57 -17.72
N MET A 174 0.56 -1.41 -17.06
CA MET A 174 -0.66 -1.99 -17.63
C MET A 174 -1.94 -1.22 -17.25
N ILE A 175 -1.81 -0.11 -16.54
CA ILE A 175 -2.97 0.66 -16.08
C ILE A 175 -3.55 1.43 -17.26
N GLN A 176 -4.82 1.14 -17.54
CA GLN A 176 -5.64 1.80 -18.56
C GLN A 176 -6.86 2.49 -17.94
N THR A 177 -7.52 3.31 -18.72
CA THR A 177 -8.84 3.86 -18.40
C THR A 177 -9.80 2.74 -18.02
N HIS A 178 -10.71 2.98 -17.07
CA HIS A 178 -11.67 2.03 -16.48
C HIS A 178 -11.08 0.96 -15.54
N GLN A 179 -9.79 1.03 -15.20
CA GLN A 179 -9.19 0.15 -14.21
C GLN A 179 -8.67 0.88 -12.98
N TYR A 180 -8.16 2.10 -13.15
CA TYR A 180 -7.59 2.89 -12.07
C TYR A 180 -8.63 3.55 -11.16
N GLU A 181 -9.88 3.66 -11.62
CA GLU A 181 -10.97 4.28 -10.87
C GLU A 181 -11.23 3.57 -9.54
N TRP A 182 -10.99 2.27 -9.47
CA TRP A 182 -11.08 1.51 -8.22
C TRP A 182 -10.11 2.01 -7.14
N LEU A 183 -8.97 2.59 -7.53
CA LEU A 183 -8.02 3.17 -6.59
C LEU A 183 -8.57 4.40 -5.85
N PHE A 184 -9.63 5.04 -6.36
CA PHE A 184 -10.33 6.10 -5.64
C PHE A 184 -10.95 5.60 -4.33
N LEU A 185 -11.21 4.29 -4.18
CA LEU A 185 -11.58 3.70 -2.89
C LEU A 185 -10.46 3.89 -1.85
N GLY A 186 -9.21 4.01 -2.27
CA GLY A 186 -8.10 4.39 -1.40
C GLY A 186 -8.23 5.80 -0.79
N LEU A 187 -9.04 6.69 -1.36
CA LEU A 187 -9.35 7.98 -0.72
C LEU A 187 -10.12 7.81 0.57
N ILE A 188 -10.88 6.71 0.73
CA ILE A 188 -11.66 6.45 1.95
C ILE A 188 -10.72 6.38 3.15
N ILE A 189 -9.59 5.66 3.04
CA ILE A 189 -8.60 5.61 4.14
C ILE A 189 -7.95 6.96 4.39
N LEU A 190 -7.63 7.70 3.32
CA LEU A 190 -7.02 9.04 3.45
C LEU A 190 -7.96 10.00 4.18
N ILE A 191 -9.24 10.03 3.79
CA ILE A 191 -10.27 10.86 4.41
C ILE A 191 -10.52 10.42 5.87
N ALA A 192 -10.63 9.11 6.12
CA ALA A 192 -10.84 8.59 7.46
C ALA A 192 -9.69 8.93 8.40
N VAL A 193 -8.43 8.73 7.97
CA VAL A 193 -7.25 9.11 8.77
C VAL A 193 -7.19 10.63 8.95
N TRP A 194 -7.57 11.40 7.92
CA TRP A 194 -7.59 12.86 8.04
C TRP A 194 -8.56 13.33 9.12
N LYS A 195 -9.79 12.79 9.12
CA LYS A 195 -10.83 13.14 10.10
C LYS A 195 -10.55 12.60 11.50
N LEU A 196 -10.05 11.36 11.60
CA LEU A 196 -9.85 10.64 12.86
C LEU A 196 -8.41 10.71 13.38
N SER A 197 -7.57 11.57 12.81
CA SER A 197 -6.13 11.62 13.13
C SER A 197 -5.83 11.87 14.62
N GLN A 198 -6.63 12.68 15.31
CA GLN A 198 -6.47 12.90 16.75
C GLN A 198 -6.80 11.62 17.54
N THR A 199 -7.90 10.97 17.19
CA THR A 199 -8.34 9.72 17.81
C THR A 199 -7.33 8.60 17.62
N PHE A 200 -6.79 8.45 16.40
CA PHE A 200 -5.70 7.50 16.15
C PHE A 200 -4.39 7.88 16.86
N THR A 201 -4.13 9.17 17.08
CA THR A 201 -2.98 9.60 17.89
C THR A 201 -3.13 9.13 19.35
N ILE A 202 -4.34 9.20 19.90
CA ILE A 202 -4.62 8.73 21.27
C ILE A 202 -4.51 7.19 21.32
N MET A 203 -4.93 6.47 20.28
CA MET A 203 -4.75 5.01 20.20
C MET A 203 -3.28 4.57 20.32
N ASN A 204 -2.33 5.40 19.87
CA ASN A 204 -0.90 5.12 20.04
C ASN A 204 -0.46 5.05 21.52
N LEU A 205 -1.24 5.61 22.45
CA LEU A 205 -0.98 5.53 23.90
C LEU A 205 -1.33 4.17 24.50
N GLY A 206 -1.98 3.31 23.73
CA GLY A 206 -2.40 1.98 24.14
C GLY A 206 -3.86 1.88 24.52
N LYS A 207 -4.33 0.62 24.67
CA LYS A 207 -5.75 0.33 24.88
C LYS A 207 -6.28 0.93 26.19
N GLU A 208 -5.62 0.67 27.32
CA GLU A 208 -6.05 1.12 28.64
C GLU A 208 -6.17 2.64 28.72
N THR A 209 -5.13 3.35 28.22
CA THR A 209 -5.12 4.81 28.19
C THR A 209 -6.19 5.37 27.27
N SER A 210 -6.41 4.76 26.11
CA SER A 210 -7.43 5.21 25.15
C SER A 210 -8.84 5.04 25.70
N GLU A 211 -9.12 3.91 26.33
CA GLU A 211 -10.42 3.61 26.93
C GLU A 211 -10.69 4.52 28.14
N SER A 212 -9.68 4.85 28.96
CA SER A 212 -9.83 5.82 30.06
C SER A 212 -10.11 7.24 29.58
N LEU A 213 -9.70 7.58 28.35
CA LEU A 213 -10.02 8.84 27.70
C LEU A 213 -11.36 8.81 26.92
N GLY A 214 -12.17 7.76 27.11
CA GLY A 214 -13.50 7.62 26.51
C GLY A 214 -13.50 7.18 25.05
N ILE A 215 -12.40 6.65 24.54
CA ILE A 215 -12.30 6.18 23.16
C ILE A 215 -12.59 4.68 23.10
N SER A 216 -13.53 4.28 22.22
CA SER A 216 -13.83 2.88 21.95
C SER A 216 -12.71 2.24 21.12
N TYR A 217 -11.63 1.79 21.78
CA TYR A 217 -10.45 1.23 21.12
C TYR A 217 -10.81 0.08 20.15
N SER A 218 -11.63 -0.87 20.58
CA SER A 218 -12.05 -2.01 19.77
C SER A 218 -12.81 -1.62 18.49
N LEU A 219 -13.63 -0.57 18.52
CA LEU A 219 -14.34 -0.08 17.34
C LEU A 219 -13.37 0.52 16.32
N LEU A 220 -12.43 1.34 16.79
CA LEU A 220 -11.43 1.98 15.93
C LEU A 220 -10.44 0.97 15.37
N GLU A 221 -10.06 -0.04 16.12
CA GLU A 221 -9.23 -1.15 15.65
C GLU A 221 -9.89 -1.87 14.48
N LYS A 222 -11.17 -2.25 14.62
CA LYS A 222 -11.96 -2.89 13.55
C LYS A 222 -12.09 -1.99 12.32
N LEU A 223 -12.38 -0.69 12.53
CA LEU A 223 -12.45 0.29 11.46
C LEU A 223 -11.12 0.41 10.71
N ALA A 224 -10.02 0.53 11.44
CA ALA A 224 -8.71 0.67 10.85
C ALA A 224 -8.32 -0.59 10.04
N LEU A 225 -8.60 -1.79 10.56
CA LEU A 225 -8.36 -3.05 9.84
C LEU A 225 -9.24 -3.18 8.59
N PHE A 226 -10.50 -2.75 8.66
CA PHE A 226 -11.36 -2.68 7.49
C PHE A 226 -10.77 -1.76 6.40
N LEU A 227 -10.30 -0.56 6.79
CA LEU A 227 -9.69 0.40 5.88
C LEU A 227 -8.38 -0.14 5.27
N VAL A 228 -7.58 -0.83 6.07
CA VAL A 228 -6.35 -1.49 5.61
C VAL A 228 -6.68 -2.60 4.62
N ALA A 229 -7.64 -3.48 4.92
CA ALA A 229 -8.06 -4.56 4.04
C ALA A 229 -8.61 -4.03 2.71
N LEU A 230 -9.44 -2.98 2.74
CA LEU A 230 -9.97 -2.32 1.54
C LEU A 230 -8.83 -1.78 0.67
N THR A 231 -7.93 -0.99 1.27
CA THR A 231 -6.81 -0.36 0.55
C THR A 231 -5.87 -1.40 -0.04
N THR A 232 -5.54 -2.43 0.73
CA THR A 232 -4.63 -3.50 0.29
C THR A 232 -5.24 -4.29 -0.87
N SER A 233 -6.52 -4.66 -0.78
CA SER A 233 -7.20 -5.43 -1.83
C SER A 233 -7.27 -4.66 -3.13
N VAL A 234 -7.71 -3.40 -3.06
CA VAL A 234 -7.82 -2.54 -4.24
C VAL A 234 -6.45 -2.32 -4.89
N THR A 235 -5.42 -1.99 -4.09
CA THR A 235 -4.06 -1.78 -4.61
C THR A 235 -3.49 -3.07 -5.21
N MET A 236 -3.68 -4.22 -4.52
CA MET A 236 -3.15 -5.50 -4.97
C MET A 236 -3.68 -5.92 -6.33
N ILE A 237 -4.97 -5.67 -6.60
CA ILE A 237 -5.61 -6.09 -7.84
C ILE A 237 -5.30 -5.14 -8.98
N THR A 238 -5.23 -3.83 -8.71
CA THR A 238 -5.04 -2.82 -9.75
C THR A 238 -3.58 -2.63 -10.14
N VAL A 239 -2.69 -2.65 -9.15
CA VAL A 239 -1.27 -2.31 -9.31
C VAL A 239 -0.36 -3.50 -8.99
N GLY A 240 -0.81 -4.42 -8.14
CA GLY A 240 0.03 -5.45 -7.54
C GLY A 240 0.63 -5.02 -6.20
N GLY A 241 1.62 -5.79 -5.72
CA GLY A 241 2.24 -5.55 -4.43
C GLY A 241 3.20 -4.36 -4.44
N LEU A 242 3.12 -3.53 -3.41
CA LEU A 242 4.05 -2.43 -3.14
C LEU A 242 4.84 -2.73 -1.86
N PRO A 243 5.93 -3.52 -1.95
CA PRO A 243 6.67 -4.00 -0.79
C PRO A 243 7.32 -2.84 -0.03
N PHE A 244 7.49 -3.02 1.28
CA PHE A 244 8.13 -2.09 2.21
C PHE A 244 7.48 -0.71 2.38
N LEU A 245 6.59 -0.29 1.49
CA LEU A 245 6.01 1.06 1.51
C LEU A 245 5.31 1.36 2.83
N GLY A 246 4.48 0.44 3.31
CA GLY A 246 3.75 0.57 4.59
C GLY A 246 4.62 0.47 5.84
N VAL A 247 5.86 -0.01 5.73
CA VAL A 247 6.81 -0.05 6.85
C VAL A 247 7.70 1.18 6.85
N ILE A 248 8.34 1.46 5.70
CA ILE A 248 9.43 2.44 5.62
C ILE A 248 8.92 3.86 5.74
N VAL A 249 7.87 4.20 4.99
CA VAL A 249 7.38 5.59 4.92
C VAL A 249 6.92 6.10 6.29
N PRO A 250 6.06 5.38 7.04
CA PRO A 250 5.69 5.82 8.39
C PRO A 250 6.90 5.92 9.32
N ASN A 251 7.82 4.94 9.28
CA ASN A 251 9.01 4.92 10.15
C ASN A 251 9.97 6.09 9.89
N LEU A 252 10.18 6.46 8.63
CA LEU A 252 11.01 7.62 8.27
C LEU A 252 10.43 8.91 8.87
N ILE A 253 9.11 9.06 8.81
CA ILE A 253 8.44 10.25 9.33
C ILE A 253 8.38 10.24 10.84
N ARG A 254 8.03 9.12 11.48
CA ARG A 254 7.97 8.98 12.95
C ARG A 254 9.31 9.26 13.60
N LYS A 255 10.40 8.76 13.03
CA LYS A 255 11.76 8.99 13.57
C LYS A 255 12.14 10.47 13.66
N ARG A 256 11.57 11.32 12.80
CA ARG A 256 11.88 12.75 12.74
C ARG A 256 10.83 13.64 13.40
N TYR A 257 9.56 13.25 13.35
CA TYR A 257 8.42 14.08 13.76
C TYR A 257 7.58 13.47 14.89
N GLY A 258 7.97 12.29 15.38
CA GLY A 258 7.27 11.59 16.46
C GLY A 258 5.99 10.91 16.00
N ASP A 259 5.20 10.44 16.98
CA ASP A 259 4.05 9.54 16.79
C ASP A 259 2.71 10.27 16.64
N ASN A 260 2.73 11.59 16.52
CA ASN A 260 1.51 12.37 16.36
C ASN A 260 0.96 12.28 14.93
N LEU A 261 -0.07 11.43 14.71
CA LEU A 261 -0.66 11.24 13.39
C LEU A 261 -1.28 12.54 12.84
N SER A 262 -1.79 13.40 13.72
CA SER A 262 -2.37 14.66 13.28
C SER A 262 -1.37 15.56 12.54
N GLN A 263 -0.10 15.52 12.93
CA GLN A 263 0.97 16.30 12.33
C GLN A 263 1.68 15.56 11.19
N THR A 264 1.74 14.22 11.24
CA THR A 264 2.55 13.39 10.33
C THR A 264 1.78 12.84 9.12
N LYS A 265 0.45 12.75 9.19
CA LYS A 265 -0.41 12.16 8.12
C LYS A 265 -0.12 12.70 6.72
N LEU A 266 -0.03 14.03 6.55
CA LEU A 266 0.27 14.65 5.25
C LEU A 266 1.67 14.26 4.75
N MET A 267 2.65 14.25 5.65
CA MET A 267 4.03 13.90 5.29
C MET A 267 4.14 12.43 4.88
N VAL A 268 3.43 11.51 5.56
CA VAL A 268 3.39 10.10 5.20
C VAL A 268 2.80 9.91 3.81
N ALA A 269 1.68 10.55 3.50
CA ALA A 269 1.08 10.48 2.17
C ALA A 269 2.01 11.03 1.09
N LEU A 270 2.61 12.21 1.30
CA LEU A 270 3.52 12.86 0.37
C LEU A 270 4.81 12.06 0.15
N VAL A 271 5.43 11.54 1.20
CA VAL A 271 6.67 10.75 1.07
C VAL A 271 6.38 9.46 0.33
N GLY A 272 5.27 8.77 0.63
CA GLY A 272 4.85 7.58 -0.11
C GLY A 272 4.65 7.85 -1.59
N ALA A 273 3.90 8.89 -1.93
CA ALA A 273 3.66 9.29 -3.32
C ALA A 273 4.98 9.64 -4.05
N ASN A 274 5.84 10.46 -3.44
CA ASN A 274 7.14 10.83 -4.01
C ASN A 274 8.04 9.61 -4.24
N LEU A 275 8.11 8.69 -3.27
CA LEU A 275 8.95 7.49 -3.36
C LEU A 275 8.52 6.59 -4.51
N VAL A 276 7.22 6.31 -4.63
CA VAL A 276 6.72 5.43 -5.70
C VAL A 276 6.80 6.11 -7.06
N LEU A 277 6.53 7.42 -7.17
CA LEU A 277 6.74 8.19 -8.41
C LEU A 277 8.19 8.15 -8.86
N ALA A 278 9.14 8.34 -7.94
CA ALA A 278 10.56 8.26 -8.26
C ALA A 278 10.95 6.85 -8.75
N CYS A 279 10.48 5.79 -8.07
CA CYS A 279 10.69 4.41 -8.50
C CYS A 279 10.07 4.13 -9.87
N ASP A 280 8.87 4.65 -10.15
CA ASP A 280 8.19 4.46 -11.42
C ASP A 280 8.92 5.19 -12.58
N ILE A 281 9.41 6.40 -12.35
CA ILE A 281 10.23 7.12 -13.33
C ILE A 281 11.53 6.35 -13.60
N LEU A 282 12.20 5.89 -12.55
CA LEU A 282 13.42 5.07 -12.68
C LEU A 282 13.15 3.76 -13.44
N SER A 283 12.02 3.11 -13.18
CA SER A 283 11.62 1.87 -13.85
C SER A 283 11.54 2.02 -15.38
N ARG A 284 11.13 3.20 -15.84
CA ARG A 284 11.01 3.55 -17.26
C ARG A 284 12.30 4.02 -17.92
N VAL A 285 13.28 4.44 -17.14
CA VAL A 285 14.53 5.03 -17.68
C VAL A 285 15.67 4.04 -17.70
N LEU A 286 15.75 3.12 -16.71
CA LEU A 286 16.93 2.26 -16.48
C LEU A 286 17.23 1.28 -17.62
N ILE A 287 16.22 0.66 -18.23
CA ILE A 287 16.42 -0.42 -19.23
C ILE A 287 15.53 -0.17 -20.46
N ARG A 288 15.56 1.03 -21.01
CA ARG A 288 14.80 1.32 -22.25
C ARG A 288 15.17 0.36 -23.39
N PRO A 289 14.21 -0.13 -24.19
CA PRO A 289 12.76 0.21 -24.21
C PRO A 289 11.90 -0.57 -23.24
N TYR A 290 12.45 -1.45 -22.41
CA TYR A 290 11.74 -2.25 -21.43
C TYR A 290 11.48 -1.46 -20.13
N GLU A 291 10.44 -1.86 -19.39
CA GLU A 291 10.14 -1.31 -18.08
C GLU A 291 10.40 -2.35 -16.99
N LEU A 292 11.04 -1.94 -15.90
CA LEU A 292 11.15 -2.75 -14.70
C LEU A 292 9.87 -2.68 -13.88
N SER A 293 9.57 -3.72 -13.09
CA SER A 293 8.49 -3.62 -12.11
C SER A 293 8.86 -2.63 -11.00
N VAL A 294 7.93 -1.77 -10.63
CA VAL A 294 8.11 -0.81 -9.53
C VAL A 294 8.34 -1.55 -8.21
N SER A 295 7.71 -2.71 -8.02
CA SER A 295 7.92 -3.55 -6.83
C SER A 295 9.36 -4.01 -6.66
N LEU A 296 10.10 -4.27 -7.74
CA LEU A 296 11.51 -4.62 -7.68
C LEU A 296 12.36 -3.45 -7.15
N LEU A 297 12.15 -2.25 -7.69
CA LEU A 297 12.87 -1.06 -7.23
C LEU A 297 12.50 -0.69 -5.79
N LEU A 298 11.22 -0.76 -5.43
CA LEU A 298 10.77 -0.59 -4.05
C LEU A 298 11.35 -1.66 -3.12
N GLY A 299 11.47 -2.90 -3.59
CA GLY A 299 12.09 -3.98 -2.84
C GLY A 299 13.56 -3.69 -2.53
N ILE A 300 14.35 -3.26 -3.53
CA ILE A 300 15.76 -2.94 -3.36
C ILE A 300 15.94 -1.70 -2.45
N ILE A 301 15.30 -0.59 -2.81
CA ILE A 301 15.41 0.66 -2.03
C ILE A 301 14.86 0.44 -0.62
N GLY A 302 13.74 -0.26 -0.53
CA GLY A 302 13.09 -0.55 0.72
C GLY A 302 13.94 -1.39 1.67
N SER A 303 14.51 -2.48 1.18
CA SER A 303 15.39 -3.32 2.00
C SER A 303 16.62 -2.56 2.50
N LEU A 304 17.25 -1.75 1.64
CA LEU A 304 18.39 -0.91 2.03
C LEU A 304 18.03 0.11 3.12
N VAL A 305 16.91 0.82 2.93
CA VAL A 305 16.43 1.79 3.93
C VAL A 305 16.06 1.09 5.23
N PHE A 306 15.42 -0.08 5.16
CA PHE A 306 15.07 -0.87 6.34
C PHE A 306 16.28 -1.31 7.14
N ILE A 307 17.33 -1.84 6.48
CA ILE A 307 18.59 -2.21 7.12
C ILE A 307 19.25 -1.00 7.79
N LEU A 308 19.27 0.15 7.11
CA LEU A 308 19.81 1.40 7.69
C LEU A 308 19.01 1.90 8.90
N LEU A 309 17.68 1.71 8.90
CA LEU A 309 16.83 2.06 10.04
C LEU A 309 17.14 1.17 11.26
N LEU A 310 17.31 -0.14 11.05
CA LEU A 310 17.69 -1.09 12.10
C LEU A 310 19.08 -0.79 12.66
N TRP A 311 20.07 -0.59 11.80
CA TRP A 311 21.44 -0.32 12.23
C TRP A 311 21.57 0.95 13.08
N ARG A 312 20.82 2.00 12.73
CA ARG A 312 20.79 3.25 13.50
C ARG A 312 19.92 3.17 14.77
N GLY A 313 18.96 2.26 14.84
CA GLY A 313 18.14 2.00 16.04
C GLY A 313 18.95 1.30 17.11
N GLY A 314 19.64 0.22 16.78
CA GLY A 314 20.44 -0.56 17.74
C GLY A 314 21.64 0.18 18.38
N ARG A 315 22.04 1.34 17.83
CA ARG A 315 23.09 2.20 18.45
C ARG A 315 22.56 3.12 19.55
N LYS A 316 21.26 3.37 19.61
CA LYS A 316 20.67 4.25 20.64
C LYS A 316 20.27 3.50 21.92
N ASP A 317 20.05 2.19 21.82
CA ASP A 317 19.70 1.36 22.97
C ASP A 317 20.95 0.74 23.65
N ALA A 318 22.16 1.04 23.15
CA ALA A 318 23.45 0.57 23.65
C ALA A 318 24.26 1.66 24.39
N VAL A 319 23.64 2.80 24.70
CA VAL A 319 24.17 3.88 25.56
C VAL A 319 23.12 4.21 26.62
#